data_41f957f6fe37618d8c5c2db6018f2281
#
_entry.id   41f957f6fe37618d8c5c2db6018f2281
#
_cell.length_a   1.000
_cell.length_b   1.000
_cell.length_c   1.000
_cell.angle_alpha   90.00
_cell.angle_beta   90.00
_cell.angle_gamma   90.00
#
_symmetry.space_group_name_H-M   'P 1'
#
loop_
_entity.id
_entity.type
_entity.pdbx_description
1 polymer ?
#
loop_
_entity_poly.entity_id
_entity_poly.type
_entity_poly.pdbx_seq_one_letter_code
_entity_poly.pdbx_strand_id
1 'polypeptide(L)'
;MSQITEQIHDAKIGDILENSLQGKRPTYDDYIRLLDSDNVSLMGLVAGVLTRKKFGKKASFVSNIILNYTNVCITDCKFCAFYRPPNHKESYTLTLEEIETRVKVAWDLFKIRQVLIQGGHNPDLGIEYYEDSF
;
A
#
# COMPACT_ATOMS: atom_id res chain seq x y z
N MET A 1 23.61 -7.23 21.40
CA MET A 1 24.00 -5.99 20.67
C MET A 1 25.34 -6.14 19.94
N SER A 2 26.32 -6.88 20.47
CA SER A 2 27.64 -7.06 19.82
C SER A 2 27.58 -7.77 18.44
N GLN A 3 26.82 -8.86 18.30
CA GLN A 3 26.74 -9.61 17.02
C GLN A 3 26.12 -8.82 15.88
N ILE A 4 25.10 -8.02 16.14
CA ILE A 4 24.48 -7.19 15.09
C ILE A 4 25.46 -6.09 14.65
N THR A 5 26.18 -5.50 15.56
CA THR A 5 27.18 -4.46 15.26
C THR A 5 28.33 -5.02 14.41
N GLU A 6 28.78 -6.23 14.72
CA GLU A 6 29.82 -6.92 13.93
C GLU A 6 29.34 -7.24 12.50
N GLN A 7 28.13 -7.79 12.37
CA GLN A 7 27.53 -8.07 11.07
C GLN A 7 27.32 -6.80 10.22
N ILE A 8 26.98 -5.67 10.85
CA ILE A 8 26.83 -4.39 10.15
C ILE A 8 28.19 -3.91 9.66
N HIS A 9 29.23 -4.02 10.47
CA HIS A 9 30.57 -3.56 10.12
C HIS A 9 31.16 -4.30 8.91
N ASP A 10 30.88 -5.60 8.78
CA ASP A 10 31.39 -6.44 7.70
C ASP A 10 30.56 -6.34 6.42
N ALA A 11 29.40 -5.69 6.47
CA ALA A 11 28.51 -5.59 5.32
C ALA A 11 28.91 -4.43 4.38
N LYS A 12 28.81 -4.64 3.06
CA LYS A 12 29.08 -3.59 2.05
C LYS A 12 28.18 -2.34 2.19
N ILE A 13 27.09 -2.45 2.95
CA ILE A 13 26.14 -1.36 3.26
C ILE A 13 26.20 -0.95 4.74
N GLY A 14 27.23 -1.36 5.46
CA GLY A 14 27.35 -1.16 6.90
C GLY A 14 27.31 0.30 7.31
N ASP A 15 28.02 1.15 6.58
CA ASP A 15 28.02 2.60 6.76
C ASP A 15 26.62 3.23 6.71
N ILE A 16 25.79 2.77 5.79
CA ILE A 16 24.41 3.23 5.65
C ILE A 16 23.55 2.78 6.83
N LEU A 17 23.72 1.53 7.25
CA LEU A 17 22.98 0.96 8.37
C LEU A 17 23.34 1.61 9.69
N GLU A 18 24.62 1.85 9.94
CA GLU A 18 25.12 2.57 11.12
C GLU A 18 24.59 4.02 11.17
N ASN A 19 24.70 4.75 10.06
CA ASN A 19 24.17 6.10 9.94
C ASN A 19 22.64 6.12 10.21
N SER A 20 21.91 5.14 9.70
CA SER A 20 20.47 5.02 9.95
C SER A 20 20.15 4.79 11.43
N LEU A 21 20.91 3.95 12.13
CA LEU A 21 20.77 3.73 13.58
C LEU A 21 21.02 5.00 14.39
N GLN A 22 21.88 5.89 13.90
CA GLN A 22 22.15 7.23 14.46
C GLN A 22 21.05 8.26 14.09
N GLY A 23 20.05 7.88 13.28
CA GLY A 23 18.96 8.75 12.85
C GLY A 23 19.28 9.61 11.62
N LYS A 24 20.40 9.36 10.94
CA LYS A 24 20.70 10.01 9.66
C LYS A 24 19.88 9.38 8.54
N ARG A 25 19.30 10.21 7.70
CA ARG A 25 18.54 9.74 6.53
C ARG A 25 19.50 9.34 5.41
N PRO A 26 19.30 8.17 4.79
CA PRO A 26 20.07 7.75 3.61
C PRO A 26 19.91 8.74 2.45
N THR A 27 20.98 8.93 1.68
CA THR A 27 20.99 9.69 0.43
C THR A 27 20.39 8.88 -0.72
N TYR A 28 20.23 9.50 -1.88
CA TYR A 28 19.78 8.79 -3.08
C TYR A 28 20.72 7.61 -3.43
N ASP A 29 22.03 7.85 -3.41
CA ASP A 29 23.03 6.82 -3.74
C ASP A 29 23.02 5.69 -2.70
N ASP A 30 22.79 6.01 -1.44
CA ASP A 30 22.64 5.00 -0.38
C ASP A 30 21.42 4.10 -0.64
N TYR A 31 20.28 4.67 -1.10
CA TYR A 31 19.11 3.86 -1.46
C TYR A 31 19.39 2.93 -2.63
N ILE A 32 20.14 3.37 -3.64
CA ILE A 32 20.55 2.49 -4.74
C ILE A 32 21.43 1.34 -4.23
N ARG A 33 22.41 1.62 -3.38
CA ARG A 33 23.25 0.59 -2.75
C ARG A 33 22.44 -0.40 -1.89
N LEU A 34 21.42 0.07 -1.16
CA LEU A 34 20.53 -0.79 -0.39
C LEU A 34 19.71 -1.71 -1.30
N LEU A 35 19.15 -1.18 -2.39
CA LEU A 35 18.34 -1.96 -3.34
C LEU A 35 19.18 -3.02 -4.09
N ASP A 36 20.44 -2.75 -4.33
CA ASP A 36 21.38 -3.66 -5.02
C ASP A 36 22.05 -4.66 -4.06
N SER A 37 21.69 -4.63 -2.78
CA SER A 37 22.33 -5.45 -1.74
C SER A 37 21.58 -6.75 -1.47
N ASP A 38 22.32 -7.85 -1.40
CA ASP A 38 21.78 -9.15 -0.95
C ASP A 38 21.57 -9.24 0.58
N ASN A 39 21.95 -8.23 1.37
CA ASN A 39 21.87 -8.23 2.83
C ASN A 39 20.46 -7.86 3.35
N VAL A 40 19.39 -8.40 2.75
CA VAL A 40 17.99 -8.10 3.09
C VAL A 40 17.69 -8.39 4.56
N SER A 41 18.20 -9.49 5.09
CA SER A 41 17.98 -9.89 6.49
C SER A 41 18.59 -8.87 7.46
N LEU A 42 19.79 -8.36 7.18
CA LEU A 42 20.46 -7.36 8.00
C LEU A 42 19.73 -6.00 7.94
N MET A 43 19.27 -5.60 6.75
CA MET A 43 18.41 -4.42 6.60
C MET A 43 17.13 -4.56 7.43
N GLY A 44 16.50 -5.73 7.40
CA GLY A 44 15.31 -6.04 8.20
C GLY A 44 15.54 -5.95 9.70
N LEU A 45 16.69 -6.45 10.18
CA LEU A 45 17.08 -6.33 11.59
C LEU A 45 17.24 -4.87 12.03
N VAL A 46 17.96 -4.06 11.23
CA VAL A 46 18.15 -2.63 11.52
C VAL A 46 16.82 -1.87 11.46
N ALA A 47 15.98 -2.13 10.45
CA ALA A 47 14.64 -1.56 10.36
C ALA A 47 13.79 -1.92 11.60
N GLY A 48 13.87 -3.16 12.07
CA GLY A 48 13.21 -3.61 13.29
C GLY A 48 13.67 -2.87 14.54
N VAL A 49 14.98 -2.61 14.67
CA VAL A 49 15.55 -1.80 15.77
C VAL A 49 15.01 -0.37 15.72
N LEU A 50 15.03 0.25 14.54
CA LEU A 50 14.52 1.62 14.33
C LEU A 50 13.02 1.72 14.63
N THR A 51 12.24 0.75 14.18
CA THR A 51 10.79 0.68 14.44
C THR A 51 10.53 0.59 15.94
N ARG A 52 11.24 -0.28 16.66
CA ARG A 52 11.10 -0.39 18.12
C ARG A 52 11.52 0.88 18.84
N LYS A 53 12.60 1.54 18.39
CA LYS A 53 13.04 2.82 18.94
C LYS A 53 11.97 3.90 18.76
N LYS A 54 11.28 3.92 17.62
CA LYS A 54 10.28 4.94 17.25
C LYS A 54 8.91 4.68 17.87
N PHE A 55 8.44 3.45 17.86
CA PHE A 55 7.06 3.08 18.20
C PHE A 55 6.95 2.15 19.42
N GLY A 56 8.06 1.68 19.96
CA GLY A 56 8.06 0.70 21.05
C GLY A 56 7.51 -0.65 20.59
N LYS A 57 6.58 -1.20 21.36
CA LYS A 57 5.87 -2.46 21.05
C LYS A 57 4.48 -2.22 20.46
N LYS A 58 4.17 -0.99 20.06
CA LYS A 58 2.86 -0.64 19.51
C LYS A 58 2.80 -0.99 18.03
N ALA A 59 1.70 -1.62 17.64
CA ALA A 59 1.30 -1.82 16.25
C ALA A 59 -0.10 -1.22 16.07
N SER A 60 -0.39 -0.71 14.89
CA SER A 60 -1.71 -0.24 14.51
C SER A 60 -2.22 -1.02 13.31
N PHE A 61 -3.52 -1.10 13.18
CA PHE A 61 -4.18 -1.66 12.01
C PHE A 61 -5.37 -0.76 11.64
N VAL A 62 -5.79 -0.87 10.40
CA VAL A 62 -6.99 -0.20 9.89
C VAL A 62 -7.96 -1.26 9.40
N SER A 63 -9.19 -1.21 9.90
CA SER A 63 -10.29 -1.99 9.35
C SER A 63 -10.90 -1.20 8.20
N ASN A 64 -10.76 -1.69 6.98
CA ASN A 64 -11.28 -1.07 5.79
C ASN A 64 -11.93 -2.09 4.84
N ILE A 65 -12.64 -1.58 3.85
CA ILE A 65 -13.05 -2.35 2.67
C ILE A 65 -12.50 -1.70 1.42
N ILE A 66 -12.30 -2.51 0.41
CA ILE A 66 -12.05 -2.04 -0.96
C ILE A 66 -13.39 -2.06 -1.68
N LEU A 67 -13.83 -0.90 -2.14
CA LEU A 67 -15.03 -0.74 -2.95
C LEU A 67 -14.63 -0.47 -4.40
N ASN A 68 -14.79 -1.49 -5.23
CA ASN A 68 -14.60 -1.34 -6.67
C ASN A 68 -15.93 -0.95 -7.30
N TYR A 69 -16.09 0.34 -7.62
CA TYR A 69 -17.37 0.86 -8.15
C TYR A 69 -17.61 0.47 -9.61
N THR A 70 -16.57 0.19 -10.39
CA THR A 70 -16.69 -0.32 -11.77
C THR A 70 -15.46 -1.12 -12.17
N ASN A 71 -15.64 -2.14 -12.97
CA ASN A 71 -14.55 -2.84 -13.66
C ASN A 71 -14.39 -2.41 -15.12
N VAL A 72 -15.28 -1.55 -15.63
CA VAL A 72 -15.16 -1.00 -16.98
C VAL A 72 -13.91 -0.11 -17.06
N CYS A 73 -13.01 -0.39 -18.00
CA CYS A 73 -11.78 0.36 -18.15
C CYS A 73 -11.29 0.37 -19.59
N ILE A 74 -10.90 1.56 -20.08
CA ILE A 74 -10.33 1.74 -21.42
C ILE A 74 -8.80 1.75 -21.44
N THR A 75 -8.14 1.69 -20.25
CA THR A 75 -6.68 1.86 -20.16
C THR A 75 -5.90 0.60 -20.54
N ASP A 76 -6.53 -0.59 -20.47
CA ASP A 76 -5.94 -1.88 -20.87
C ASP A 76 -4.54 -2.16 -20.24
N CYS A 77 -4.43 -1.97 -18.94
CA CYS A 77 -3.18 -2.25 -18.22
C CYS A 77 -2.87 -3.75 -18.23
N LYS A 78 -1.72 -4.14 -18.79
CA LYS A 78 -1.33 -5.55 -18.98
C LYS A 78 -1.24 -6.39 -17.71
N PHE A 79 -1.06 -5.77 -16.54
CA PHE A 79 -1.04 -6.48 -15.26
C PHE A 79 -2.40 -6.57 -14.56
N CYS A 80 -3.42 -5.82 -15.03
CA CYS A 80 -4.73 -5.72 -14.39
C CYS A 80 -5.66 -6.84 -14.85
N ALA A 81 -5.83 -7.87 -14.02
CA ALA A 81 -6.78 -8.95 -14.28
C ALA A 81 -8.25 -8.55 -13.98
N PHE A 82 -8.46 -7.43 -13.32
CA PHE A 82 -9.76 -6.97 -12.86
C PHE A 82 -10.57 -6.26 -13.95
N TYR A 83 -9.92 -5.52 -14.84
CA TYR A 83 -10.60 -4.69 -15.83
C TYR A 83 -11.41 -5.51 -16.85
N ARG A 84 -12.47 -4.88 -17.34
CA ARG A 84 -13.24 -5.34 -18.53
C ARG A 84 -13.37 -4.18 -19.50
N PRO A 85 -13.21 -4.42 -20.82
CA PRO A 85 -13.49 -3.37 -21.79
C PRO A 85 -14.98 -2.99 -21.77
N PRO A 86 -15.34 -1.78 -22.25
CA PRO A 86 -16.74 -1.40 -22.40
C PRO A 86 -17.56 -2.47 -23.15
N ASN A 87 -18.80 -2.69 -22.74
CA ASN A 87 -19.71 -3.68 -23.32
C ASN A 87 -19.30 -5.16 -23.16
N HIS A 88 -18.30 -5.48 -22.31
CA HIS A 88 -18.01 -6.86 -22.00
C HIS A 88 -19.12 -7.47 -21.13
N LYS A 89 -19.45 -8.76 -21.35
CA LYS A 89 -20.54 -9.46 -20.62
C LYS A 89 -20.41 -9.46 -19.10
N GLU A 90 -19.18 -9.29 -18.59
CA GLU A 90 -18.88 -9.25 -17.16
C GLU A 90 -18.64 -7.81 -16.68
N SER A 91 -18.89 -6.80 -17.51
CA SER A 91 -18.77 -5.42 -17.12
C SER A 91 -19.85 -5.03 -16.11
N TYR A 92 -19.48 -4.22 -15.14
CA TYR A 92 -20.42 -3.64 -14.20
C TYR A 92 -20.02 -2.23 -13.79
N THR A 93 -21.01 -1.47 -13.37
CA THR A 93 -20.85 -0.21 -12.65
C THR A 93 -21.90 -0.22 -11.55
N LEU A 94 -21.48 0.02 -10.32
CA LEU A 94 -22.38 0.06 -9.16
C LEU A 94 -23.25 1.31 -9.23
N THR A 95 -24.50 1.19 -8.85
CA THR A 95 -25.36 2.34 -8.57
C THR A 95 -24.97 2.97 -7.22
N LEU A 96 -25.38 4.21 -6.97
CA LEU A 96 -25.18 4.89 -5.70
C LEU A 96 -25.80 4.11 -4.53
N GLU A 97 -26.99 3.53 -4.75
CA GLU A 97 -27.68 2.70 -3.76
C GLU A 97 -26.89 1.41 -3.44
N GLU A 98 -26.26 0.80 -4.43
CA GLU A 98 -25.40 -0.38 -4.23
C GLU A 98 -24.12 -0.01 -3.45
N ILE A 99 -23.55 1.16 -3.72
CA ILE A 99 -22.40 1.70 -2.99
C ILE A 99 -22.77 1.91 -1.52
N GLU A 100 -23.86 2.65 -1.28
CA GLU A 100 -24.36 2.91 0.09
C GLU A 100 -24.62 1.61 0.85
N THR A 101 -25.32 0.67 0.23
CA THR A 101 -25.64 -0.62 0.82
C THR A 101 -24.38 -1.39 1.22
N ARG A 102 -23.38 -1.47 0.35
CA ARG A 102 -22.12 -2.17 0.62
C ARG A 102 -21.35 -1.53 1.76
N VAL A 103 -21.28 -0.21 1.79
CA VAL A 103 -20.60 0.53 2.86
C VAL A 103 -21.32 0.33 4.19
N LYS A 104 -22.65 0.43 4.20
CA LYS A 104 -23.48 0.23 5.39
C LYS A 104 -23.33 -1.17 5.95
N VAL A 105 -23.42 -2.20 5.13
CA VAL A 105 -23.20 -3.59 5.56
C VAL A 105 -21.81 -3.78 6.16
N ALA A 106 -20.78 -3.24 5.51
CA ALA A 106 -19.42 -3.32 6.03
C ALA A 106 -19.23 -2.56 7.35
N TRP A 107 -19.87 -1.40 7.49
CA TRP A 107 -19.89 -0.66 8.75
C TRP A 107 -20.57 -1.46 9.86
N ASP A 108 -21.74 -2.02 9.59
CA ASP A 108 -22.53 -2.74 10.61
C ASP A 108 -21.84 -4.00 11.09
N LEU A 109 -21.27 -4.78 10.17
CA LEU A 109 -20.63 -6.06 10.47
C LEU A 109 -19.20 -5.92 10.99
N PHE A 110 -18.38 -5.05 10.40
CA PHE A 110 -16.94 -4.99 10.63
C PHE A 110 -16.48 -3.70 11.31
N LYS A 111 -17.39 -2.75 11.54
CA LYS A 111 -17.09 -1.43 12.13
C LYS A 111 -15.92 -0.75 11.42
N ILE A 112 -15.92 -0.81 10.09
CA ILE A 112 -14.88 -0.20 9.26
C ILE A 112 -14.74 1.30 9.58
N ARG A 113 -13.53 1.82 9.37
CA ARG A 113 -13.22 3.25 9.57
C ARG A 113 -12.79 3.92 8.28
N GLN A 114 -12.62 3.13 7.23
CA GLN A 114 -12.12 3.61 5.96
C GLN A 114 -12.68 2.76 4.83
N VAL A 115 -13.00 3.43 3.72
CA VAL A 115 -13.34 2.79 2.45
C VAL A 115 -12.27 3.19 1.43
N LEU A 116 -11.67 2.20 0.78
CA LEU A 116 -10.77 2.41 -0.35
C LEU A 116 -11.59 2.30 -1.63
N ILE A 117 -11.92 3.44 -2.23
CA ILE A 117 -12.70 3.49 -3.47
C ILE A 117 -11.74 3.36 -4.65
N GLN A 118 -11.99 2.36 -5.48
CA GLN A 118 -11.20 2.04 -6.67
C GLN A 118 -12.12 1.70 -7.82
N GLY A 119 -11.63 1.81 -9.04
CA GLY A 119 -12.39 1.42 -10.22
C GLY A 119 -11.58 1.50 -11.50
N GLY A 120 -12.19 1.05 -12.58
CA GLY A 120 -11.66 1.22 -13.93
C GLY A 120 -11.83 2.66 -14.42
N HIS A 121 -11.06 3.01 -15.44
CA HIS A 121 -11.27 4.24 -16.21
C HIS A 121 -12.46 4.04 -17.12
N ASN A 122 -13.66 4.29 -16.60
CA ASN A 122 -14.92 4.14 -17.30
C ASN A 122 -15.26 5.46 -18.02
N PRO A 123 -15.32 5.50 -19.36
CA PRO A 123 -15.58 6.72 -20.11
C PRO A 123 -17.03 7.23 -20.00
N ASP A 124 -17.95 6.36 -19.55
CA ASP A 124 -19.37 6.67 -19.47
C ASP A 124 -19.78 7.34 -18.14
N LEU A 125 -18.83 7.46 -17.19
CA LEU A 125 -19.08 8.11 -15.90
C LEU A 125 -18.65 9.57 -15.93
N GLY A 126 -19.61 10.48 -15.79
CA GLY A 126 -19.39 11.90 -15.59
C GLY A 126 -18.92 12.22 -14.16
N ILE A 127 -18.53 13.47 -13.96
CA ILE A 127 -18.08 13.96 -12.65
C ILE A 127 -19.18 13.82 -11.59
N GLU A 128 -20.42 13.96 -11.99
CA GLU A 128 -21.60 13.88 -11.12
C GLU A 128 -21.69 12.55 -10.39
N TYR A 129 -21.35 11.45 -11.08
CA TYR A 129 -21.32 10.13 -10.44
C TYR A 129 -20.34 10.07 -9.28
N TYR A 130 -19.18 10.71 -9.45
CA TYR A 130 -18.17 10.75 -8.40
C TYR A 130 -18.55 11.68 -7.25
N GLU A 131 -19.12 12.85 -7.56
CA GLU A 131 -19.61 13.79 -6.55
C GLU A 131 -20.71 13.17 -5.69
N ASP A 132 -21.64 12.43 -6.31
CA ASP A 132 -22.74 11.77 -5.61
C ASP A 132 -22.29 10.51 -4.83
N SER A 133 -21.12 9.94 -5.17
CA SER A 133 -20.59 8.73 -4.51
C SER A 133 -19.85 9.02 -3.19
N PHE A 134 -19.53 10.30 -2.90
CA PHE A 134 -18.76 10.72 -1.72
C PHE A 134 -19.57 11.58 -0.76
#